data_94f8a9135b2c23ed4e98ec22cf5efb5d
#
_entry.id   94f8a9135b2c23ed4e98ec22cf5efb5d
#
_cell.length_a   1.000
_cell.length_b   1.000
_cell.length_c   1.000
_cell.angle_alpha   90.00
_cell.angle_beta   90.00
_cell.angle_gamma   90.00
#
_symmetry.space_group_name_H-M   'P 1'
#
loop_
_entity.id
_entity.type
_entity.pdbx_description
1 polymer ?
#
loop_
_entity_poly.entity_id
_entity_poly.type
_entity_poly.pdbx_seq_one_letter_code
_entity_poly.pdbx_strand_id
1 'polypeptide(L)'
;MTYDKAELVALDKKYVWHHLTQHKNFEPAIYVKGEGMRITDIDGKTYLDAVSGGVWTVNVGYGRKEIVDAVAKQMMEMCYFANGIGNVPTIKFSEKLISKMPGMSRVYLSNSGSEANEKAFKIVRQIGQLKHGGKKTGILYRARDYHGTTIGTLSACGQFERKVQYGPFAPGFYEFPDCDVYRSKFGDCADLGVKMAKQLEEVILTVGPDELGAVIVEPMTAGGGILVPPAGYYETIREICDKYELLLIIDEVVCGLGRTGKWFGYQHFNVQPDIVTMAKGVASGYAPISCTVTTEKVFQDFVNDPADTDAYFRDISTFGGCTSGPAAALANIEIIERENLLENCTKMGDRLLEGLKGLMAKHPIIGDVRGKGLFAGIEIVKDRATKEPIAEAVANAMVGAAKQAGVLIGKTSRSFREFNNTLTLCPALIATEADIDEIVAGIDKAFTTVNDFDEGSEGFGIENAEEAGEEAGADAADSF
;
A
#
# COMPACT_ATOMS: atom_id res chain seq x y z
N MET A 1 14.73 28.86 -8.74
CA MET A 1 16.05 28.69 -8.07
C MET A 1 16.85 27.77 -8.97
N THR A 2 18.07 28.13 -9.32
CA THR A 2 19.02 27.23 -9.97
C THR A 2 19.77 26.50 -8.87
N TYR A 3 19.65 25.18 -8.84
CA TYR A 3 20.37 24.32 -7.90
C TYR A 3 21.67 23.85 -8.55
N ASP A 4 22.74 23.75 -7.77
CA ASP A 4 23.96 23.03 -8.19
C ASP A 4 23.76 21.53 -7.95
N LYS A 5 23.60 20.76 -9.03
CA LYS A 5 23.37 19.33 -8.97
C LYS A 5 24.52 18.60 -8.27
N ALA A 6 25.76 18.93 -8.62
CA ALA A 6 26.95 18.25 -8.07
C ALA A 6 27.05 18.46 -6.56
N GLU A 7 26.76 19.69 -6.10
CA GLU A 7 26.73 20.03 -4.68
C GLU A 7 25.63 19.22 -3.97
N LEU A 8 24.40 19.21 -4.50
CA LEU A 8 23.29 18.50 -3.89
C LEU A 8 23.51 16.99 -3.83
N VAL A 9 24.02 16.36 -4.89
CA VAL A 9 24.39 14.94 -4.89
C VAL A 9 25.44 14.65 -3.83
N ALA A 10 26.47 15.49 -3.69
CA ALA A 10 27.51 15.32 -2.67
C ALA A 10 26.96 15.45 -1.25
N LEU A 11 26.05 16.41 -1.01
CA LEU A 11 25.39 16.61 0.28
C LEU A 11 24.45 15.45 0.61
N ASP A 12 23.69 14.98 -0.36
CA ASP A 12 22.78 13.84 -0.22
C ASP A 12 23.57 12.59 0.19
N LYS A 13 24.56 12.18 -0.59
CA LYS A 13 25.44 11.03 -0.27
C LYS A 13 26.10 11.15 1.10
N LYS A 14 26.33 12.36 1.58
CA LYS A 14 27.01 12.60 2.87
C LYS A 14 26.05 12.56 4.06
N TYR A 15 24.81 13.03 3.90
CA TYR A 15 23.95 13.31 5.04
C TYR A 15 22.61 12.56 5.04
N VAL A 16 22.16 12.03 3.88
CA VAL A 16 20.86 11.39 3.77
C VAL A 16 21.01 9.86 3.79
N TRP A 17 20.22 9.21 4.63
CA TRP A 17 20.10 7.75 4.65
C TRP A 17 18.78 7.35 3.97
N HIS A 18 18.87 6.93 2.73
CA HIS A 18 17.69 6.51 1.96
C HIS A 18 17.18 5.14 2.41
N HIS A 19 15.86 4.97 2.39
CA HIS A 19 15.24 3.69 2.75
C HIS A 19 15.45 2.64 1.64
N LEU A 20 15.62 1.37 2.02
CA LEU A 20 15.82 0.20 1.15
C LEU A 20 17.03 0.31 0.18
N THR A 21 17.95 1.22 0.41
CA THR A 21 19.03 1.56 -0.52
C THR A 21 20.35 0.90 -0.15
N GLN A 22 21.05 0.35 -1.14
CA GLN A 22 22.44 -0.10 -1.04
C GLN A 22 23.40 1.05 -1.37
N HIS A 23 23.90 1.75 -0.35
CA HIS A 23 24.58 3.04 -0.52
C HIS A 23 25.97 3.00 -1.15
N LYS A 24 26.60 1.81 -1.38
CA LYS A 24 27.98 1.72 -1.88
C LYS A 24 28.18 2.42 -3.22
N ASN A 25 27.27 2.19 -4.17
CA ASN A 25 27.32 2.75 -5.53
C ASN A 25 26.08 3.60 -5.85
N PHE A 26 25.36 4.05 -4.82
CA PHE A 26 24.11 4.80 -5.00
C PHE A 26 24.34 6.18 -5.59
N GLU A 27 23.60 6.50 -6.64
CA GLU A 27 23.49 7.83 -7.23
C GLU A 27 22.08 8.38 -7.00
N PRO A 28 21.91 9.40 -6.14
CA PRO A 28 20.57 9.90 -5.80
C PRO A 28 19.91 10.59 -6.99
N ALA A 29 18.67 10.19 -7.31
CA ALA A 29 17.80 10.96 -8.19
C ALA A 29 17.21 12.15 -7.40
N ILE A 30 17.32 13.37 -7.93
CA ILE A 30 16.84 14.57 -7.26
C ILE A 30 15.66 15.15 -8.05
N TYR A 31 14.46 15.08 -7.49
CA TYR A 31 13.26 15.69 -8.05
C TYR A 31 13.05 17.07 -7.44
N VAL A 32 12.72 18.06 -8.26
CA VAL A 32 12.62 19.47 -7.84
C VAL A 32 11.23 20.06 -7.95
N LYS A 33 10.33 19.41 -8.72
CA LYS A 33 8.96 19.89 -8.93
C LYS A 33 8.01 18.74 -9.20
N GLY A 34 6.78 18.85 -8.66
CA GLY A 34 5.64 18.02 -9.05
C GLY A 34 4.44 18.87 -9.43
N GLU A 35 3.72 18.50 -10.50
CA GLU A 35 2.50 19.16 -10.96
C GLU A 35 1.56 18.16 -11.63
N GLY A 36 0.30 18.06 -11.16
CA GLY A 36 -0.63 17.04 -11.64
C GLY A 36 -0.08 15.63 -11.43
N MET A 37 0.18 14.91 -12.52
CA MET A 37 0.82 13.58 -12.50
C MET A 37 2.29 13.61 -12.94
N ARG A 38 2.90 14.78 -13.04
CA ARG A 38 4.25 14.95 -13.57
C ARG A 38 5.24 15.32 -12.48
N ILE A 39 6.43 14.71 -12.54
CA ILE A 39 7.57 15.04 -11.69
C ILE A 39 8.74 15.49 -12.57
N THR A 40 9.42 16.57 -12.19
CA THR A 40 10.59 17.09 -12.89
C THR A 40 11.82 16.92 -12.01
N ASP A 41 12.87 16.34 -12.58
CA ASP A 41 14.16 16.18 -11.91
C ASP A 41 15.02 17.46 -12.00
N ILE A 42 16.19 17.41 -11.37
CA ILE A 42 17.12 18.54 -11.31
C ILE A 42 17.73 18.89 -12.67
N ASP A 43 17.72 17.96 -13.63
CA ASP A 43 18.19 18.18 -15.01
C ASP A 43 17.08 18.78 -15.89
N GLY A 44 15.89 18.98 -15.33
CA GLY A 44 14.73 19.52 -16.04
C GLY A 44 13.93 18.48 -16.85
N LYS A 45 14.31 17.21 -16.76
CA LYS A 45 13.55 16.13 -17.41
C LYS A 45 12.27 15.87 -16.61
N THR A 46 11.14 15.78 -17.32
CA THR A 46 9.81 15.54 -16.73
C THR A 46 9.35 14.12 -17.04
N TYR A 47 8.79 13.47 -16.03
CA TYR A 47 8.30 12.11 -16.09
C TYR A 47 6.83 12.07 -15.70
N LEU A 48 6.07 11.14 -16.30
CA LEU A 48 4.74 10.78 -15.85
C LEU A 48 4.87 9.81 -14.67
N ASP A 49 4.36 10.20 -13.50
CA ASP A 49 4.39 9.37 -12.30
C ASP A 49 3.22 8.38 -12.28
N ALA A 50 3.49 7.13 -12.64
CA ALA A 50 2.51 6.05 -12.57
C ALA A 50 2.56 5.25 -11.26
N VAL A 51 3.19 5.79 -10.19
CA VAL A 51 3.31 5.16 -8.86
C VAL A 51 2.93 6.07 -7.69
N SER A 52 2.35 7.25 -7.98
CA SER A 52 1.83 8.19 -6.97
C SER A 52 2.84 8.51 -5.87
N GLY A 53 4.00 9.05 -6.25
CA GLY A 53 5.06 9.43 -5.32
C GLY A 53 5.89 8.23 -4.84
N GLY A 54 5.99 7.18 -5.64
CA GLY A 54 6.84 6.04 -5.39
C GLY A 54 6.21 4.94 -4.53
N VAL A 55 5.47 5.32 -3.51
CA VAL A 55 4.86 4.37 -2.54
C VAL A 55 3.34 4.52 -2.45
N TRP A 56 2.70 4.85 -3.57
CA TRP A 56 1.23 4.84 -3.73
C TRP A 56 0.50 5.83 -2.82
N THR A 57 1.05 7.05 -2.68
CA THR A 57 0.59 8.02 -1.68
C THR A 57 -0.20 9.18 -2.30
N VAL A 58 0.23 9.69 -3.48
CA VAL A 58 -0.29 10.92 -4.07
C VAL A 58 -1.57 10.62 -4.89
N ASN A 59 -2.74 10.64 -4.24
CA ASN A 59 -3.99 10.27 -4.88
C ASN A 59 -4.57 11.36 -5.79
N VAL A 60 -4.49 12.65 -5.41
CA VAL A 60 -5.11 13.75 -6.16
C VAL A 60 -4.11 14.58 -6.97
N GLY A 61 -2.87 14.07 -7.12
CA GLY A 61 -1.80 14.72 -7.87
C GLY A 61 -1.02 15.76 -7.07
N TYR A 62 0.05 16.24 -7.69
CA TYR A 62 0.95 17.24 -7.13
C TYR A 62 0.43 18.67 -7.35
N GLY A 63 0.86 19.62 -6.52
CA GLY A 63 0.61 21.04 -6.71
C GLY A 63 -0.83 21.49 -6.41
N ARG A 64 -1.59 20.77 -5.60
CA ARG A 64 -2.95 21.14 -5.19
C ARG A 64 -2.94 22.30 -4.21
N LYS A 65 -3.02 23.50 -4.75
CA LYS A 65 -2.99 24.76 -3.97
C LYS A 65 -4.06 24.78 -2.89
N GLU A 66 -5.24 24.27 -3.14
CA GLU A 66 -6.36 24.26 -2.19
C GLU A 66 -6.07 23.45 -0.92
N ILE A 67 -5.30 22.32 -1.02
CA ILE A 67 -4.84 21.58 0.16
C ILE A 67 -3.79 22.39 0.91
N VAL A 68 -2.84 22.97 0.20
CA VAL A 68 -1.79 23.81 0.79
C VAL A 68 -2.37 25.01 1.52
N ASP A 69 -3.35 25.70 0.93
CA ASP A 69 -4.03 26.83 1.54
C ASP A 69 -4.82 26.42 2.79
N ALA A 70 -5.52 25.28 2.76
CA ALA A 70 -6.26 24.77 3.91
C ALA A 70 -5.31 24.45 5.08
N VAL A 71 -4.18 23.81 4.80
CA VAL A 71 -3.14 23.51 5.79
C VAL A 71 -2.53 24.80 6.34
N ALA A 72 -2.12 25.74 5.48
CA ALA A 72 -1.51 26.99 5.88
C ALA A 72 -2.44 27.82 6.76
N LYS A 73 -3.71 27.95 6.37
CA LYS A 73 -4.74 28.64 7.17
C LYS A 73 -4.87 27.99 8.55
N GLN A 74 -5.03 26.66 8.60
CA GLN A 74 -5.21 25.97 9.87
C GLN A 74 -3.99 26.10 10.80
N MET A 75 -2.78 26.03 10.26
CA MET A 75 -1.56 26.17 11.05
C MET A 75 -1.36 27.56 11.61
N MET A 76 -1.86 28.60 10.93
CA MET A 76 -1.86 29.98 11.44
C MET A 76 -2.89 30.17 12.57
N GLU A 77 -4.01 29.46 12.52
CA GLU A 77 -5.04 29.51 13.57
C GLU A 77 -4.63 28.70 14.81
N MET A 78 -4.23 27.46 14.63
CA MET A 78 -3.74 26.55 15.68
C MET A 78 -3.04 25.36 15.06
N CYS A 79 -1.74 25.23 15.26
CA CYS A 79 -0.94 24.15 14.64
C CYS A 79 -1.02 22.81 15.38
N TYR A 80 -1.22 22.84 16.71
CA TYR A 80 -1.15 21.65 17.53
C TYR A 80 -1.90 21.82 18.86
N PHE A 81 -2.58 20.76 19.29
CA PHE A 81 -2.92 20.48 20.67
C PHE A 81 -3.08 18.98 20.87
N ALA A 82 -2.68 18.45 22.06
CA ALA A 82 -2.76 17.02 22.34
C ALA A 82 -4.18 16.46 22.18
N ASN A 83 -4.32 15.28 21.61
CA ASN A 83 -5.61 14.66 21.24
C ASN A 83 -6.59 14.36 22.41
N GLY A 84 -6.20 14.59 23.66
CA GLY A 84 -7.14 14.57 24.79
C GLY A 84 -8.13 15.75 24.77
N ILE A 85 -7.89 16.75 23.89
CA ILE A 85 -8.75 17.93 23.69
C ILE A 85 -9.17 17.97 22.21
N GLY A 86 -10.45 18.19 21.96
CA GLY A 86 -10.98 18.29 20.60
C GLY A 86 -10.51 19.57 19.88
N ASN A 87 -10.31 19.46 18.56
CA ASN A 87 -10.08 20.59 17.67
C ASN A 87 -10.96 20.49 16.42
N VAL A 88 -11.25 21.63 15.80
CA VAL A 88 -12.21 21.72 14.69
C VAL A 88 -11.84 20.85 13.49
N PRO A 89 -10.60 20.88 12.94
CA PRO A 89 -10.29 20.08 11.77
C PRO A 89 -10.36 18.58 12.05
N THR A 90 -9.94 18.10 13.22
CA THR A 90 -10.07 16.67 13.60
C THR A 90 -11.53 16.24 13.66
N ILE A 91 -12.41 17.06 14.28
CA ILE A 91 -13.85 16.74 14.38
C ILE A 91 -14.48 16.69 12.99
N LYS A 92 -14.24 17.69 12.15
CA LYS A 92 -14.82 17.78 10.81
C LYS A 92 -14.31 16.71 9.86
N PHE A 93 -13.02 16.41 9.92
CA PHE A 93 -12.44 15.31 9.15
C PHE A 93 -13.03 13.96 9.59
N SER A 94 -13.12 13.70 10.91
CA SER A 94 -13.66 12.43 11.42
C SER A 94 -15.13 12.24 11.03
N GLU A 95 -15.97 13.29 11.15
CA GLU A 95 -17.35 13.28 10.67
C GLU A 95 -17.42 12.93 9.18
N LYS A 96 -16.61 13.60 8.36
CA LYS A 96 -16.56 13.40 6.91
C LYS A 96 -16.09 12.01 6.55
N LEU A 97 -15.04 11.51 7.20
CA LEU A 97 -14.49 10.17 6.97
C LEU A 97 -15.52 9.08 7.29
N ILE A 98 -16.13 9.14 8.47
CA ILE A 98 -17.14 8.17 8.90
C ILE A 98 -18.35 8.15 7.96
N SER A 99 -18.73 9.29 7.38
CA SER A 99 -19.83 9.34 6.38
C SER A 99 -19.55 8.49 5.12
N LYS A 100 -18.29 8.09 4.87
CA LYS A 100 -17.88 7.21 3.76
C LYS A 100 -17.75 5.73 4.16
N MET A 101 -17.93 5.44 5.44
CA MET A 101 -17.65 4.13 6.05
C MET A 101 -18.87 3.60 6.82
N PRO A 102 -19.95 3.16 6.14
CA PRO A 102 -21.11 2.60 6.82
C PRO A 102 -20.71 1.50 7.81
N GLY A 103 -21.26 1.53 9.04
CA GLY A 103 -20.95 0.58 10.11
C GLY A 103 -19.72 0.94 10.96
N MET A 104 -18.90 1.90 10.54
CA MET A 104 -17.79 2.41 11.35
C MET A 104 -18.23 3.62 12.19
N SER A 105 -17.53 3.93 13.27
CA SER A 105 -18.01 4.87 14.28
C SER A 105 -16.97 5.82 14.86
N ARG A 106 -15.77 5.38 15.17
CA ARG A 106 -14.75 6.18 15.87
C ARG A 106 -13.43 6.21 15.14
N VAL A 107 -12.78 7.36 15.15
CA VAL A 107 -11.50 7.61 14.48
C VAL A 107 -10.44 7.96 15.51
N TYR A 108 -9.35 7.21 15.55
CA TYR A 108 -8.15 7.54 16.30
C TYR A 108 -7.06 7.98 15.31
N LEU A 109 -6.48 9.18 15.50
CA LEU A 109 -5.46 9.74 14.61
C LEU A 109 -4.04 9.39 15.04
N SER A 110 -3.19 9.18 14.06
CA SER A 110 -1.73 9.01 14.18
C SER A 110 -1.06 9.54 12.91
N ASN A 111 0.21 9.16 12.64
CA ASN A 111 0.99 9.80 11.57
C ASN A 111 1.48 8.83 10.48
N SER A 112 1.49 7.54 10.75
CA SER A 112 1.94 6.52 9.79
C SER A 112 1.04 5.28 9.82
N GLY A 113 1.04 4.50 8.73
CA GLY A 113 0.32 3.22 8.68
C GLY A 113 0.79 2.23 9.74
N SER A 114 2.09 2.24 10.06
CA SER A 114 2.63 1.43 11.17
C SER A 114 2.00 1.79 12.50
N GLU A 115 1.90 3.09 12.83
CA GLU A 115 1.24 3.54 14.07
C GLU A 115 -0.25 3.16 14.09
N ALA A 116 -0.95 3.28 12.96
CA ALA A 116 -2.36 2.88 12.89
C ALA A 116 -2.56 1.39 13.17
N ASN A 117 -1.71 0.53 12.61
CA ASN A 117 -1.74 -0.91 12.83
C ASN A 117 -1.31 -1.29 14.25
N GLU A 118 -0.29 -0.63 14.83
CA GLU A 118 0.10 -0.83 16.24
C GLU A 118 -1.09 -0.56 17.18
N LYS A 119 -1.89 0.48 16.91
CA LYS A 119 -3.08 0.78 17.69
C LYS A 119 -4.14 -0.30 17.54
N ALA A 120 -4.37 -0.80 16.33
CA ALA A 120 -5.27 -1.91 16.09
C ALA A 120 -4.83 -3.16 16.89
N PHE A 121 -3.54 -3.47 16.91
CA PHE A 121 -3.00 -4.59 17.70
C PHE A 121 -3.15 -4.39 19.21
N LYS A 122 -2.93 -3.17 19.70
CA LYS A 122 -3.14 -2.83 21.10
C LYS A 122 -4.61 -2.93 21.50
N ILE A 123 -5.54 -2.50 20.65
CA ILE A 123 -6.99 -2.66 20.85
C ILE A 123 -7.33 -4.14 21.01
N VAL A 124 -6.90 -5.01 20.09
CA VAL A 124 -7.13 -6.46 20.16
C VAL A 124 -6.59 -7.05 21.47
N ARG A 125 -5.34 -6.75 21.81
CA ARG A 125 -4.71 -7.28 23.01
C ARG A 125 -5.38 -6.80 24.30
N GLN A 126 -5.80 -5.54 24.36
CA GLN A 126 -6.49 -5.00 25.54
C GLN A 126 -7.90 -5.60 25.68
N ILE A 127 -8.63 -5.83 24.59
CA ILE A 127 -9.92 -6.58 24.60
C ILE A 127 -9.70 -7.99 25.13
N GLY A 128 -8.61 -8.67 24.69
CA GLY A 128 -8.23 -9.97 25.21
C GLY A 128 -8.03 -9.98 26.74
N GLN A 129 -7.42 -8.95 27.29
CA GLN A 129 -7.27 -8.78 28.72
C GLN A 129 -8.59 -8.50 29.43
N LEU A 130 -9.38 -7.56 28.92
CA LEU A 130 -10.62 -7.10 29.54
C LEU A 130 -11.73 -8.18 29.53
N LYS A 131 -11.85 -8.93 28.44
CA LYS A 131 -12.99 -9.83 28.22
C LYS A 131 -12.65 -11.31 28.28
N HIS A 132 -11.40 -11.68 28.02
CA HIS A 132 -11.00 -13.07 27.82
C HIS A 132 -9.90 -13.53 28.79
N GLY A 133 -9.65 -12.78 29.87
CA GLY A 133 -8.71 -13.16 30.93
C GLY A 133 -7.26 -13.30 30.43
N GLY A 134 -6.86 -12.49 29.46
CA GLY A 134 -5.52 -12.50 28.86
C GLY A 134 -5.37 -13.48 27.69
N LYS A 135 -6.42 -14.20 27.32
CA LYS A 135 -6.51 -14.98 26.08
C LYS A 135 -6.95 -14.09 24.92
N LYS A 136 -7.04 -14.66 23.70
CA LYS A 136 -7.47 -13.95 22.47
C LYS A 136 -6.66 -12.69 22.18
N THR A 137 -5.33 -12.79 22.35
CA THR A 137 -4.39 -11.69 22.08
C THR A 137 -3.56 -11.88 20.82
N GLY A 138 -3.58 -13.08 20.25
CA GLY A 138 -2.89 -13.43 19.01
C GLY A 138 -3.52 -12.82 17.78
N ILE A 139 -2.72 -12.53 16.77
CA ILE A 139 -3.13 -11.89 15.51
C ILE A 139 -2.66 -12.74 14.34
N LEU A 140 -3.59 -13.13 13.48
CA LEU A 140 -3.31 -13.80 12.22
C LEU A 140 -3.09 -12.76 11.13
N TYR A 141 -2.06 -12.93 10.30
CA TYR A 141 -1.76 -12.06 9.17
C TYR A 141 -1.55 -12.90 7.90
N ARG A 142 -1.93 -12.33 6.76
CA ARG A 142 -1.82 -13.04 5.49
C ARG A 142 -0.40 -12.96 4.93
N ALA A 143 0.11 -14.08 4.41
CA ALA A 143 1.35 -14.11 3.66
C ALA A 143 1.34 -13.07 2.52
N ARG A 144 2.48 -12.44 2.25
CA ARG A 144 2.69 -11.38 1.27
C ARG A 144 2.06 -10.02 1.59
N ASP A 145 1.19 -9.89 2.61
CA ASP A 145 0.69 -8.59 3.06
C ASP A 145 1.76 -7.80 3.83
N TYR A 146 1.66 -6.47 3.79
CA TYR A 146 2.58 -5.55 4.47
C TYR A 146 1.81 -4.60 5.39
N HIS A 147 2.15 -4.60 6.69
CA HIS A 147 1.42 -3.83 7.70
C HIS A 147 2.26 -2.78 8.42
N GLY A 148 3.55 -2.66 8.11
CA GLY A 148 4.39 -1.61 8.64
C GLY A 148 5.84 -2.02 8.93
N THR A 149 6.61 -1.06 9.44
CA THR A 149 8.07 -1.15 9.63
C THR A 149 8.51 -1.07 11.09
N THR A 150 7.61 -0.86 12.05
CA THR A 150 7.92 -1.02 13.48
C THR A 150 8.08 -2.51 13.82
N ILE A 151 8.80 -2.84 14.87
CA ILE A 151 8.98 -4.25 15.26
C ILE A 151 7.64 -4.98 15.45
N GLY A 152 6.63 -4.32 16.05
CA GLY A 152 5.30 -4.91 16.20
C GLY A 152 4.59 -5.14 14.88
N THR A 153 4.50 -4.13 14.00
CA THR A 153 3.85 -4.29 12.68
C THR A 153 4.64 -5.19 11.74
N LEU A 154 5.97 -5.17 11.83
CA LEU A 154 6.83 -6.07 11.07
C LEU A 154 6.63 -7.53 11.50
N SER A 155 6.26 -7.79 12.77
CA SER A 155 5.89 -9.12 13.25
C SER A 155 4.67 -9.68 12.52
N ALA A 156 3.72 -8.81 12.11
CA ALA A 156 2.53 -9.13 11.33
C ALA A 156 2.76 -9.05 9.81
N CYS A 157 3.98 -8.85 9.34
CA CYS A 157 4.25 -8.67 7.92
C CYS A 157 4.49 -10.03 7.25
N GLY A 158 3.74 -10.33 6.17
CA GLY A 158 3.88 -11.55 5.37
C GLY A 158 4.98 -11.47 4.30
N GLN A 159 5.75 -10.38 4.25
CA GLN A 159 6.86 -10.18 3.32
C GLN A 159 8.18 -10.59 3.98
N PHE A 160 8.60 -11.82 3.73
CA PHE A 160 9.72 -12.44 4.43
C PHE A 160 11.04 -11.65 4.34
N GLU A 161 11.39 -11.12 3.16
CA GLU A 161 12.65 -10.39 2.97
C GLU A 161 12.74 -9.13 3.85
N ARG A 162 11.61 -8.49 4.18
CA ARG A 162 11.56 -7.33 5.08
C ARG A 162 11.86 -7.67 6.54
N LYS A 163 11.77 -8.95 6.89
CA LYS A 163 12.00 -9.45 8.25
C LYS A 163 13.45 -9.90 8.49
N VAL A 164 14.21 -10.09 7.41
CA VAL A 164 15.59 -10.61 7.51
C VAL A 164 16.44 -9.71 8.39
N GLN A 165 17.13 -10.31 9.39
CA GLN A 165 18.05 -9.66 10.34
C GLN A 165 17.39 -8.72 11.38
N TYR A 166 16.06 -8.64 11.48
CA TYR A 166 15.38 -7.76 12.47
C TYR A 166 14.79 -8.48 13.68
N GLY A 167 14.91 -9.81 13.75
CA GLY A 167 14.45 -10.58 14.93
C GLY A 167 15.26 -10.28 16.22
N PRO A 168 14.73 -10.61 17.41
CA PRO A 168 13.48 -11.34 17.62
C PRO A 168 12.24 -10.48 17.42
N PHE A 169 11.18 -11.08 16.89
CA PHE A 169 9.90 -10.42 16.68
C PHE A 169 8.97 -10.52 17.90
N ALA A 170 7.94 -9.67 17.94
CA ALA A 170 6.93 -9.73 18.97
C ALA A 170 6.15 -11.07 18.90
N PRO A 171 5.86 -11.72 20.04
CA PRO A 171 5.10 -12.96 20.07
C PRO A 171 3.61 -12.75 19.77
N GLY A 172 2.93 -13.83 19.40
CA GLY A 172 1.47 -13.82 19.15
C GLY A 172 1.07 -13.37 17.76
N PHE A 173 1.95 -13.47 16.77
CA PHE A 173 1.63 -13.22 15.36
C PHE A 173 1.81 -14.50 14.56
N TYR A 174 0.78 -14.87 13.77
CA TYR A 174 0.72 -16.14 13.04
C TYR A 174 0.36 -15.93 11.59
N GLU A 175 1.13 -16.52 10.69
CA GLU A 175 0.92 -16.37 9.25
C GLU A 175 -0.09 -17.40 8.73
N PHE A 176 -0.97 -16.99 7.81
CA PHE A 176 -1.79 -17.88 7.00
C PHE A 176 -1.56 -17.59 5.50
N PRO A 177 -1.87 -18.57 4.60
CA PRO A 177 -1.57 -18.47 3.18
C PRO A 177 -2.18 -17.26 2.47
N ASP A 178 -1.53 -16.82 1.41
CA ASP A 178 -1.98 -15.73 0.54
C ASP A 178 -3.19 -16.12 -0.35
N CYS A 179 -3.63 -15.16 -1.18
CA CYS A 179 -4.73 -15.32 -2.12
C CYS A 179 -4.28 -15.18 -3.59
N ASP A 180 -3.09 -15.66 -3.93
CA ASP A 180 -2.55 -15.59 -5.29
C ASP A 180 -3.32 -16.52 -6.24
N VAL A 181 -4.25 -15.93 -7.00
CA VAL A 181 -5.08 -16.65 -7.98
C VAL A 181 -4.24 -17.21 -9.11
N TYR A 182 -3.26 -16.45 -9.60
CA TYR A 182 -2.41 -16.85 -10.73
C TYR A 182 -1.59 -18.11 -10.42
N ARG A 183 -1.14 -18.26 -9.16
CA ARG A 183 -0.32 -19.42 -8.71
C ARG A 183 -1.06 -20.37 -7.78
N SER A 184 -2.41 -20.32 -7.81
CA SER A 184 -3.24 -21.13 -6.91
C SER A 184 -2.98 -22.64 -7.06
N LYS A 185 -2.72 -23.30 -5.93
CA LYS A 185 -2.64 -24.77 -5.86
C LYS A 185 -3.99 -25.48 -6.11
N PHE A 186 -5.09 -24.74 -6.03
CA PHE A 186 -6.43 -25.28 -6.25
C PHE A 186 -6.88 -25.25 -7.71
N GLY A 187 -6.05 -24.69 -8.61
CA GLY A 187 -6.40 -24.50 -10.01
C GLY A 187 -7.55 -23.52 -10.22
N ASP A 188 -8.12 -23.52 -11.42
CA ASP A 188 -9.30 -22.72 -11.75
C ASP A 188 -10.58 -23.50 -11.37
N CYS A 189 -11.28 -23.02 -10.36
CA CYS A 189 -12.52 -23.60 -9.87
C CYS A 189 -13.50 -22.55 -9.36
N ALA A 190 -14.79 -22.82 -9.45
CA ALA A 190 -15.87 -21.87 -9.11
C ALA A 190 -15.87 -21.42 -7.64
N ASP A 191 -15.36 -22.25 -6.73
CA ASP A 191 -15.28 -22.01 -5.29
C ASP A 191 -13.84 -21.62 -4.83
N LEU A 192 -13.01 -21.10 -5.72
CA LEU A 192 -11.60 -20.81 -5.46
C LEU A 192 -11.44 -19.89 -4.22
N GLY A 193 -12.22 -18.81 -4.14
CA GLY A 193 -12.15 -17.88 -3.01
C GLY A 193 -12.45 -18.55 -1.68
N VAL A 194 -13.47 -19.39 -1.65
CA VAL A 194 -13.83 -20.17 -0.46
C VAL A 194 -12.70 -21.11 -0.04
N LYS A 195 -12.12 -21.85 -0.98
CA LYS A 195 -11.01 -22.77 -0.71
C LYS A 195 -9.78 -22.05 -0.19
N MET A 196 -9.43 -20.91 -0.78
CA MET A 196 -8.31 -20.10 -0.32
C MET A 196 -8.56 -19.56 1.09
N ALA A 197 -9.74 -19.02 1.37
CA ALA A 197 -10.10 -18.48 2.67
C ALA A 197 -10.13 -19.55 3.78
N LYS A 198 -10.53 -20.78 3.47
CA LYS A 198 -10.56 -21.89 4.43
C LYS A 198 -9.18 -22.27 4.97
N GLN A 199 -8.11 -21.94 4.29
CA GLN A 199 -6.75 -22.13 4.82
C GLN A 199 -6.52 -21.31 6.11
N LEU A 200 -7.21 -20.18 6.29
CA LEU A 200 -7.22 -19.44 7.56
C LEU A 200 -7.73 -20.32 8.71
N GLU A 201 -8.82 -21.06 8.49
CA GLU A 201 -9.41 -21.94 9.52
C GLU A 201 -8.46 -23.07 9.93
N GLU A 202 -7.70 -23.62 9.00
CA GLU A 202 -6.67 -24.64 9.29
C GLU A 202 -5.61 -24.09 10.25
N VAL A 203 -5.16 -22.85 10.06
CA VAL A 203 -4.19 -22.19 10.95
C VAL A 203 -4.83 -21.89 12.32
N ILE A 204 -6.07 -21.40 12.37
CA ILE A 204 -6.80 -21.17 13.63
C ILE A 204 -6.85 -22.44 14.48
N LEU A 205 -7.20 -23.57 13.87
CA LEU A 205 -7.29 -24.86 14.58
C LEU A 205 -5.92 -25.37 15.03
N THR A 206 -4.86 -25.06 14.29
CA THR A 206 -3.49 -25.45 14.65
C THR A 206 -2.95 -24.63 15.83
N VAL A 207 -3.20 -23.31 15.85
CA VAL A 207 -2.75 -22.40 16.91
C VAL A 207 -3.58 -22.56 18.16
N GLY A 208 -4.86 -22.78 18.00
CA GLY A 208 -5.89 -22.80 19.06
C GLY A 208 -6.76 -21.54 19.05
N PRO A 209 -8.08 -21.68 18.87
CA PRO A 209 -8.98 -20.52 18.76
C PRO A 209 -8.95 -19.58 19.96
N ASP A 210 -8.68 -20.09 21.16
CA ASP A 210 -8.63 -19.32 22.39
C ASP A 210 -7.40 -18.40 22.49
N GLU A 211 -6.37 -18.64 21.70
CA GLU A 211 -5.17 -17.80 21.67
C GLU A 211 -5.34 -16.59 20.74
N LEU A 212 -6.28 -16.64 19.82
CA LEU A 212 -6.42 -15.72 18.70
C LEU A 212 -7.52 -14.70 18.94
N GLY A 213 -7.22 -13.41 18.74
CA GLY A 213 -8.13 -12.28 18.89
C GLY A 213 -8.53 -11.58 17.60
N ALA A 214 -7.67 -11.64 16.57
CA ALA A 214 -7.94 -10.94 15.32
C ALA A 214 -7.27 -11.58 14.10
N VAL A 215 -7.78 -11.19 12.93
CA VAL A 215 -7.16 -11.36 11.61
C VAL A 215 -6.89 -9.99 11.03
N ILE A 216 -5.70 -9.75 10.47
CA ILE A 216 -5.39 -8.55 9.68
C ILE A 216 -5.07 -8.91 8.24
N VAL A 217 -5.66 -8.17 7.29
CA VAL A 217 -5.45 -8.33 5.84
C VAL A 217 -5.51 -6.98 5.11
N GLU A 218 -4.77 -6.87 4.00
CA GLU A 218 -5.03 -5.82 3.00
C GLU A 218 -6.23 -6.23 2.14
N PRO A 219 -7.12 -5.33 1.68
CA PRO A 219 -8.23 -5.69 0.77
C PRO A 219 -7.75 -6.35 -0.51
N MET A 220 -6.66 -5.84 -1.05
CA MET A 220 -5.83 -6.42 -2.10
C MET A 220 -4.39 -6.29 -1.64
N THR A 221 -3.64 -7.38 -1.66
CA THR A 221 -2.22 -7.35 -1.30
C THR A 221 -1.48 -6.37 -2.18
N ALA A 222 -0.83 -5.36 -1.60
CA ALA A 222 -0.13 -4.34 -2.38
C ALA A 222 1.30 -4.74 -2.72
N GLY A 223 2.24 -4.49 -1.82
CA GLY A 223 3.67 -4.75 -2.01
C GLY A 223 4.05 -6.22 -2.26
N GLY A 224 3.17 -7.14 -1.96
CA GLY A 224 3.34 -8.57 -2.22
C GLY A 224 2.94 -9.02 -3.63
N GLY A 225 2.58 -8.11 -4.55
CA GLY A 225 2.34 -8.45 -5.95
C GLY A 225 0.98 -8.07 -6.52
N ILE A 226 0.27 -7.13 -5.89
CA ILE A 226 -1.07 -6.67 -6.33
C ILE A 226 -2.05 -7.85 -6.48
N LEU A 227 -2.19 -8.63 -5.40
CA LEU A 227 -3.07 -9.80 -5.42
C LEU A 227 -4.52 -9.37 -5.15
N VAL A 228 -5.40 -9.67 -6.09
CA VAL A 228 -6.84 -9.40 -5.98
C VAL A 228 -7.54 -10.67 -5.53
N PRO A 229 -8.16 -10.69 -4.33
CA PRO A 229 -8.87 -11.87 -3.84
C PRO A 229 -10.03 -12.27 -4.75
N PRO A 230 -10.23 -13.57 -5.02
CA PRO A 230 -11.34 -14.03 -5.84
C PRO A 230 -12.68 -13.93 -5.08
N ALA A 231 -13.79 -14.03 -5.83
CA ALA A 231 -15.13 -14.00 -5.27
C ALA A 231 -15.32 -15.05 -4.17
N GLY A 232 -16.05 -14.72 -3.10
CA GLY A 232 -16.30 -15.58 -1.96
C GLY A 232 -15.17 -15.61 -0.91
N TYR A 233 -14.01 -15.01 -1.20
CA TYR A 233 -12.87 -15.01 -0.27
C TYR A 233 -13.19 -14.24 1.02
N TYR A 234 -13.60 -12.99 0.91
CA TYR A 234 -13.85 -12.15 2.10
C TYR A 234 -15.12 -12.51 2.85
N GLU A 235 -16.14 -12.96 2.16
CA GLU A 235 -17.35 -13.51 2.80
C GLU A 235 -16.98 -14.67 3.70
N THR A 236 -16.15 -15.60 3.20
CA THR A 236 -15.68 -16.76 3.98
C THR A 236 -14.74 -16.33 5.12
N ILE A 237 -13.83 -15.35 4.91
CA ILE A 237 -12.99 -14.79 5.99
C ILE A 237 -13.89 -14.23 7.12
N ARG A 238 -14.96 -13.49 6.76
CA ARG A 238 -15.86 -12.92 7.77
C ARG A 238 -16.61 -14.02 8.55
N GLU A 239 -17.14 -15.02 7.84
CA GLU A 239 -17.80 -16.17 8.47
C GLU A 239 -16.87 -16.92 9.44
N ILE A 240 -15.59 -17.11 9.06
CA ILE A 240 -14.60 -17.74 9.94
C ILE A 240 -14.30 -16.84 11.14
N CYS A 241 -14.12 -15.54 10.97
CA CYS A 241 -13.91 -14.61 12.07
C CYS A 241 -15.10 -14.61 13.03
N ASP A 242 -16.32 -14.60 12.54
CA ASP A 242 -17.53 -14.65 13.38
C ASP A 242 -17.64 -15.98 14.13
N LYS A 243 -17.33 -17.10 13.48
CA LYS A 243 -17.35 -18.43 14.10
C LYS A 243 -16.41 -18.56 15.30
N TYR A 244 -15.23 -17.94 15.21
CA TYR A 244 -14.18 -18.02 16.24
C TYR A 244 -14.10 -16.77 17.10
N GLU A 245 -15.04 -15.82 16.98
CA GLU A 245 -15.06 -14.54 17.70
C GLU A 245 -13.75 -13.76 17.54
N LEU A 246 -13.25 -13.65 16.30
CA LEU A 246 -12.08 -12.88 15.93
C LEU A 246 -12.49 -11.51 15.37
N LEU A 247 -11.78 -10.47 15.76
CA LEU A 247 -11.90 -9.16 15.09
C LEU A 247 -11.28 -9.21 13.70
N LEU A 248 -11.96 -8.64 12.71
CA LEU A 248 -11.44 -8.47 11.37
C LEU A 248 -10.87 -7.05 11.23
N ILE A 249 -9.55 -6.95 11.06
CA ILE A 249 -8.83 -5.71 10.77
C ILE A 249 -8.56 -5.67 9.27
N ILE A 250 -9.01 -4.60 8.60
CA ILE A 250 -8.69 -4.36 7.20
C ILE A 250 -7.74 -3.18 7.09
N ASP A 251 -6.56 -3.46 6.53
CA ASP A 251 -5.52 -2.47 6.27
C ASP A 251 -5.76 -1.78 4.91
N GLU A 252 -6.36 -0.60 4.96
CA GLU A 252 -6.67 0.25 3.80
C GLU A 252 -5.56 1.28 3.49
N VAL A 253 -4.38 1.09 4.02
CA VAL A 253 -3.26 2.04 3.85
C VAL A 253 -2.97 2.30 2.37
N VAL A 254 -3.10 1.30 1.49
CA VAL A 254 -2.94 1.46 0.05
C VAL A 254 -4.28 1.58 -0.68
N CYS A 255 -5.22 0.69 -0.42
CA CYS A 255 -6.46 0.58 -1.19
C CYS A 255 -7.48 1.70 -0.88
N GLY A 256 -7.35 2.39 0.25
CA GLY A 256 -8.27 3.43 0.70
C GLY A 256 -8.23 4.71 -0.12
N LEU A 257 -9.22 5.56 0.17
CA LEU A 257 -9.36 6.90 -0.38
C LEU A 257 -9.40 6.94 -1.93
N GLY A 258 -10.18 6.04 -2.52
CA GLY A 258 -10.51 6.08 -3.94
C GLY A 258 -9.66 5.21 -4.84
N ARG A 259 -8.54 4.65 -4.36
CA ARG A 259 -7.53 3.93 -5.16
C ARG A 259 -8.10 2.83 -6.06
N THR A 260 -9.15 2.17 -5.61
CA THR A 260 -9.75 1.03 -6.31
C THR A 260 -11.09 1.35 -7.01
N GLY A 261 -11.49 2.64 -7.04
CA GLY A 261 -12.76 3.10 -7.61
C GLY A 261 -13.92 3.14 -6.61
N LYS A 262 -13.69 2.74 -5.36
CA LYS A 262 -14.57 2.97 -4.21
C LYS A 262 -13.81 3.72 -3.12
N TRP A 263 -14.51 4.28 -2.13
CA TRP A 263 -13.84 4.98 -1.01
C TRP A 263 -12.82 4.09 -0.32
N PHE A 264 -13.15 2.81 -0.13
CA PHE A 264 -12.28 1.81 0.49
C PHE A 264 -12.32 0.49 -0.29
N GLY A 265 -11.20 -0.22 -0.30
CA GLY A 265 -11.05 -1.48 -1.03
C GLY A 265 -12.00 -2.57 -0.52
N TYR A 266 -12.24 -2.66 0.80
CA TYR A 266 -13.16 -3.63 1.38
C TYR A 266 -14.61 -3.50 0.87
N GLN A 267 -15.01 -2.32 0.40
CA GLN A 267 -16.36 -2.08 -0.14
C GLN A 267 -16.63 -2.79 -1.47
N HIS A 268 -15.61 -3.39 -2.10
CA HIS A 268 -15.79 -4.26 -3.27
C HIS A 268 -16.24 -5.67 -2.87
N PHE A 269 -16.02 -6.04 -1.64
CA PHE A 269 -16.32 -7.36 -1.10
C PHE A 269 -17.44 -7.19 -0.06
N ASN A 270 -18.42 -8.04 -0.05
CA ASN A 270 -19.54 -7.94 0.88
C ASN A 270 -19.10 -8.28 2.32
N VAL A 271 -18.25 -7.44 2.91
CA VAL A 271 -17.62 -7.66 4.22
C VAL A 271 -17.68 -6.38 5.07
N GLN A 272 -18.02 -6.53 6.35
CA GLN A 272 -17.95 -5.47 7.35
C GLN A 272 -16.77 -5.74 8.28
N PRO A 273 -15.72 -4.89 8.26
CA PRO A 273 -14.61 -4.98 9.20
C PRO A 273 -15.03 -4.49 10.61
N ASP A 274 -14.30 -4.95 11.63
CA ASP A 274 -14.39 -4.43 12.99
C ASP A 274 -13.47 -3.23 13.20
N ILE A 275 -12.28 -3.25 12.55
CA ILE A 275 -11.27 -2.18 12.59
C ILE A 275 -10.77 -1.95 11.16
N VAL A 276 -10.58 -0.69 10.80
CA VAL A 276 -9.94 -0.27 9.52
C VAL A 276 -8.77 0.64 9.84
N THR A 277 -7.63 0.37 9.23
CA THR A 277 -6.44 1.24 9.33
C THR A 277 -6.15 1.88 7.99
N MET A 278 -5.68 3.13 7.99
CA MET A 278 -5.37 3.87 6.77
C MET A 278 -4.29 4.94 6.96
N ALA A 279 -3.62 5.29 5.88
CA ALA A 279 -2.60 6.35 5.82
C ALA A 279 -2.48 6.89 4.38
N LYS A 280 -1.29 7.17 3.89
CA LYS A 280 -0.98 7.50 2.47
C LYS A 280 -2.01 8.42 1.82
N GLY A 281 -2.91 7.85 1.04
CA GLY A 281 -3.97 8.56 0.32
C GLY A 281 -4.91 9.40 1.18
N VAL A 282 -4.88 9.26 2.51
CA VAL A 282 -5.73 10.05 3.43
C VAL A 282 -5.53 11.55 3.22
N ALA A 283 -4.27 12.00 3.13
CA ALA A 283 -3.93 13.40 2.81
C ALA A 283 -3.16 13.54 1.50
N SER A 284 -3.11 12.50 0.66
CA SER A 284 -2.45 12.53 -0.65
C SER A 284 -0.98 13.00 -0.60
N GLY A 285 -0.27 12.71 0.50
CA GLY A 285 1.13 13.11 0.69
C GLY A 285 1.36 14.55 1.13
N TYR A 286 0.31 15.36 1.27
CA TYR A 286 0.46 16.78 1.69
C TYR A 286 0.71 16.96 3.18
N ALA A 287 0.31 16.01 4.01
CA ALA A 287 0.66 15.99 5.44
C ALA A 287 0.70 14.55 5.96
N PRO A 288 1.57 14.24 6.93
CA PRO A 288 1.53 12.97 7.65
C PRO A 288 0.22 12.84 8.42
N ILE A 289 -0.54 11.78 8.17
CA ILE A 289 -1.73 11.40 8.91
C ILE A 289 -2.04 9.93 8.68
N SER A 290 -2.52 9.26 9.71
CA SER A 290 -3.10 7.93 9.65
C SER A 290 -4.28 7.81 10.60
N CYS A 291 -5.14 6.84 10.34
CA CYS A 291 -6.33 6.60 11.16
C CYS A 291 -6.44 5.12 11.51
N THR A 292 -6.84 4.86 12.76
CA THR A 292 -7.42 3.60 13.19
C THR A 292 -8.90 3.86 13.45
N VAL A 293 -9.76 3.20 12.67
CA VAL A 293 -11.22 3.43 12.70
C VAL A 293 -11.88 2.16 13.21
N THR A 294 -12.80 2.30 14.16
CA THR A 294 -13.48 1.16 14.78
C THR A 294 -14.99 1.24 14.61
N THR A 295 -15.65 0.08 14.71
CA THR A 295 -17.09 0.02 14.90
C THR A 295 -17.45 0.55 16.29
N GLU A 296 -18.74 0.91 16.48
CA GLU A 296 -19.25 1.28 17.81
C GLU A 296 -19.08 0.13 18.81
N LYS A 297 -19.30 -1.13 18.39
CA LYS A 297 -19.12 -2.32 19.21
C LYS A 297 -17.72 -2.40 19.83
N VAL A 298 -16.68 -2.21 19.01
CA VAL A 298 -15.28 -2.21 19.47
C VAL A 298 -15.00 -1.03 20.40
N PHE A 299 -15.52 0.16 20.10
CA PHE A 299 -15.34 1.34 20.95
C PHE A 299 -15.98 1.17 22.33
N GLN A 300 -17.16 0.56 22.42
CA GLN A 300 -17.87 0.34 23.68
C GLN A 300 -17.12 -0.56 24.65
N ASP A 301 -16.18 -1.39 24.19
CA ASP A 301 -15.31 -2.19 25.05
C ASP A 301 -14.37 -1.34 25.92
N PHE A 302 -14.19 -0.07 25.58
CA PHE A 302 -13.35 0.90 26.30
C PHE A 302 -14.17 2.01 27.00
N VAL A 303 -15.49 1.93 26.97
CA VAL A 303 -16.41 2.85 27.68
C VAL A 303 -16.83 2.18 28.99
N ASN A 304 -16.07 2.45 30.04
CA ASN A 304 -16.22 1.77 31.33
C ASN A 304 -16.50 2.78 32.47
N ASP A 305 -16.80 2.25 33.65
CA ASP A 305 -16.96 3.07 34.85
C ASP A 305 -15.66 3.89 35.10
N PRO A 306 -15.74 5.20 35.34
CA PRO A 306 -14.56 6.01 35.67
C PRO A 306 -13.75 5.50 36.87
N ALA A 307 -14.34 4.70 37.73
CA ALA A 307 -13.63 4.04 38.83
C ALA A 307 -12.72 2.90 38.35
N ASP A 308 -12.96 2.33 37.17
CA ASP A 308 -12.08 1.34 36.55
C ASP A 308 -10.98 2.04 35.77
N THR A 309 -9.88 2.31 36.42
CA THR A 309 -8.73 3.05 35.86
C THR A 309 -7.93 2.26 34.82
N ASP A 310 -8.23 0.99 34.63
CA ASP A 310 -7.50 0.11 33.70
C ASP A 310 -8.27 -0.21 32.41
N ALA A 311 -9.53 0.10 32.35
CA ALA A 311 -10.43 -0.32 31.28
C ALA A 311 -10.53 0.65 30.07
N TYR A 312 -9.95 1.85 30.11
CA TYR A 312 -9.91 2.75 28.95
C TYR A 312 -8.71 2.47 28.03
N PHE A 313 -8.79 2.89 26.76
CA PHE A 313 -7.67 2.73 25.82
C PHE A 313 -6.53 3.70 26.14
N ARG A 314 -5.51 3.21 26.85
CA ARG A 314 -4.36 3.97 27.34
C ARG A 314 -3.27 4.07 26.28
N ASP A 315 -3.54 4.85 25.25
CA ASP A 315 -2.60 5.11 24.16
C ASP A 315 -2.42 6.61 23.95
N ILE A 316 -1.24 7.01 23.53
CA ILE A 316 -0.94 8.39 23.18
C ILE A 316 -0.16 8.45 21.86
N SER A 317 -0.58 9.36 20.97
CA SER A 317 0.16 9.72 19.77
C SER A 317 0.40 11.22 19.80
N THR A 318 1.64 11.66 20.10
CA THR A 318 1.95 13.07 20.27
C THR A 318 1.52 13.87 19.04
N PHE A 319 2.01 13.50 17.85
CA PHE A 319 1.69 14.23 16.63
C PHE A 319 0.33 13.86 15.99
N GLY A 320 -0.41 12.92 16.57
CA GLY A 320 -1.84 12.76 16.26
C GLY A 320 -2.69 14.01 16.57
N GLY A 321 -2.18 14.91 17.43
CA GLY A 321 -2.77 16.22 17.74
C GLY A 321 -2.43 17.35 16.75
N CYS A 322 -1.59 17.11 15.73
CA CYS A 322 -1.33 18.08 14.67
C CYS A 322 -2.58 18.35 13.84
N THR A 323 -2.92 19.61 13.65
CA THR A 323 -4.13 20.01 12.93
C THR A 323 -3.95 20.05 11.41
N SER A 324 -2.70 20.10 10.94
CA SER A 324 -2.35 20.08 9.51
C SER A 324 -2.82 18.80 8.79
N GLY A 325 -2.67 17.63 9.45
CA GLY A 325 -3.10 16.35 8.91
C GLY A 325 -4.60 16.29 8.61
N PRO A 326 -5.48 16.51 9.60
CA PRO A 326 -6.92 16.55 9.39
C PRO A 326 -7.39 17.64 8.41
N ALA A 327 -6.74 18.83 8.39
CA ALA A 327 -7.07 19.89 7.44
C ALA A 327 -6.75 19.47 5.99
N ALA A 328 -5.58 18.86 5.76
CA ALA A 328 -5.20 18.32 4.46
C ALA A 328 -6.13 17.19 4.03
N ALA A 329 -6.45 16.27 4.95
CA ALA A 329 -7.28 15.10 4.68
C ALA A 329 -8.73 15.50 4.34
N LEU A 330 -9.29 16.48 5.02
CA LEU A 330 -10.63 17.00 4.72
C LEU A 330 -10.67 17.62 3.32
N ALA A 331 -9.72 18.49 2.98
CA ALA A 331 -9.62 19.08 1.65
C ALA A 331 -9.41 18.00 0.56
N ASN A 332 -8.61 16.97 0.84
CA ASN A 332 -8.41 15.84 -0.05
C ASN A 332 -9.72 15.07 -0.34
N ILE A 333 -10.53 14.76 0.68
CA ILE A 333 -11.83 14.10 0.48
C ILE A 333 -12.77 14.99 -0.35
N GLU A 334 -12.79 16.31 -0.08
CA GLU A 334 -13.62 17.27 -0.83
C GLU A 334 -13.23 17.33 -2.31
N ILE A 335 -11.93 17.26 -2.63
CA ILE A 335 -11.45 17.17 -4.03
C ILE A 335 -11.92 15.88 -4.68
N ILE A 336 -11.75 14.73 -4.02
CA ILE A 336 -12.18 13.43 -4.55
C ILE A 336 -13.67 13.44 -4.89
N GLU A 337 -14.50 14.01 -4.02
CA GLU A 337 -15.96 14.14 -4.25
C GLU A 337 -16.28 15.11 -5.40
N ARG A 338 -15.76 16.32 -5.32
CA ARG A 338 -16.08 17.40 -6.25
C ARG A 338 -15.69 17.08 -7.69
N GLU A 339 -14.55 16.40 -7.85
CA GLU A 339 -13.99 16.03 -9.15
C GLU A 339 -14.44 14.62 -9.61
N ASN A 340 -15.34 13.96 -8.88
CA ASN A 340 -15.84 12.60 -9.17
C ASN A 340 -14.72 11.56 -9.39
N LEU A 341 -13.66 11.64 -8.58
CA LEU A 341 -12.44 10.85 -8.81
C LEU A 341 -12.63 9.34 -8.59
N LEU A 342 -13.66 8.88 -7.90
CA LEU A 342 -13.98 7.45 -7.79
C LEU A 342 -14.44 6.88 -9.13
N GLU A 343 -15.32 7.59 -9.83
CA GLU A 343 -15.78 7.21 -11.16
C GLU A 343 -14.64 7.28 -12.18
N ASN A 344 -13.85 8.37 -12.13
CA ASN A 344 -12.66 8.50 -12.97
C ASN A 344 -11.66 7.35 -12.74
N CYS A 345 -11.42 7.00 -11.47
CA CYS A 345 -10.54 5.88 -11.11
C CYS A 345 -11.03 4.55 -11.70
N THR A 346 -12.33 4.30 -11.67
CA THR A 346 -12.91 3.10 -12.29
C THR A 346 -12.69 3.11 -13.80
N LYS A 347 -13.11 4.19 -14.49
CA LYS A 347 -12.99 4.32 -15.94
C LYS A 347 -11.54 4.24 -16.42
N MET A 348 -10.64 4.96 -15.79
CA MET A 348 -9.22 4.96 -16.15
C MET A 348 -8.53 3.65 -15.79
N GLY A 349 -8.95 3.02 -14.69
CA GLY A 349 -8.48 1.70 -14.28
C GLY A 349 -8.86 0.60 -15.28
N ASP A 350 -10.09 0.59 -15.75
CA ASP A 350 -10.54 -0.35 -16.79
C ASP A 350 -9.72 -0.16 -18.08
N ARG A 351 -9.52 1.10 -18.53
CA ARG A 351 -8.67 1.44 -19.68
C ARG A 351 -7.22 0.97 -19.48
N LEU A 352 -6.64 1.19 -18.29
CA LEU A 352 -5.29 0.74 -17.96
C LEU A 352 -5.18 -0.78 -18.06
N LEU A 353 -6.07 -1.51 -17.39
CA LEU A 353 -6.06 -2.97 -17.40
C LEU A 353 -6.28 -3.56 -18.79
N GLU A 354 -7.17 -2.98 -19.60
CA GLU A 354 -7.39 -3.37 -20.99
C GLU A 354 -6.12 -3.16 -21.83
N GLY A 355 -5.50 -1.97 -21.72
CA GLY A 355 -4.25 -1.65 -22.42
C GLY A 355 -3.12 -2.62 -22.04
N LEU A 356 -2.93 -2.88 -20.73
CA LEU A 356 -1.91 -3.80 -20.25
C LEU A 356 -2.15 -5.25 -20.69
N LYS A 357 -3.40 -5.71 -20.65
CA LYS A 357 -3.76 -7.04 -21.18
C LYS A 357 -3.51 -7.14 -22.69
N GLY A 358 -3.71 -6.05 -23.43
CA GLY A 358 -3.36 -5.98 -24.86
C GLY A 358 -1.86 -6.24 -25.11
N LEU A 359 -0.99 -5.85 -24.20
CA LEU A 359 0.46 -6.10 -24.31
C LEU A 359 0.82 -7.58 -24.18
N MET A 360 0.00 -8.40 -23.53
CA MET A 360 0.25 -9.86 -23.42
C MET A 360 0.32 -10.55 -24.80
N ALA A 361 -0.36 -10.03 -25.81
CA ALA A 361 -0.30 -10.59 -27.16
C ALA A 361 1.05 -10.32 -27.84
N LYS A 362 1.70 -9.22 -27.49
CA LYS A 362 2.99 -8.80 -28.05
C LYS A 362 4.19 -9.34 -27.27
N HIS A 363 4.06 -9.48 -25.95
CA HIS A 363 5.15 -9.79 -25.03
C HIS A 363 4.90 -11.12 -24.30
N PRO A 364 5.48 -12.23 -24.76
CA PRO A 364 5.27 -13.58 -24.17
C PRO A 364 5.67 -13.69 -22.70
N ILE A 365 6.59 -12.83 -22.23
CA ILE A 365 7.06 -12.82 -20.85
C ILE A 365 6.06 -12.21 -19.85
N ILE A 366 4.97 -11.56 -20.31
CA ILE A 366 3.89 -11.12 -19.42
C ILE A 366 3.06 -12.36 -19.04
N GLY A 367 3.20 -12.82 -17.82
CA GLY A 367 2.48 -13.98 -17.29
C GLY A 367 1.05 -13.68 -16.90
N ASP A 368 0.85 -12.56 -16.17
CA ASP A 368 -0.46 -12.13 -15.66
C ASP A 368 -0.56 -10.61 -15.60
N VAL A 369 -1.77 -10.09 -15.79
CA VAL A 369 -2.14 -8.68 -15.59
C VAL A 369 -3.37 -8.63 -14.70
N ARG A 370 -3.22 -8.07 -13.52
CA ARG A 370 -4.27 -8.01 -12.49
C ARG A 370 -4.37 -6.64 -11.84
N GLY A 371 -5.49 -6.35 -11.21
CA GLY A 371 -5.69 -5.09 -10.51
C GLY A 371 -7.15 -4.69 -10.39
N LYS A 372 -7.38 -3.50 -9.81
CA LYS A 372 -8.70 -2.89 -9.70
C LYS A 372 -8.59 -1.38 -9.55
N GLY A 373 -9.39 -0.65 -10.35
CA GLY A 373 -9.25 0.79 -10.45
C GLY A 373 -7.84 1.17 -10.92
N LEU A 374 -7.27 2.22 -10.38
CA LEU A 374 -5.91 2.66 -10.69
C LEU A 374 -4.87 2.00 -9.78
N PHE A 375 -4.94 0.68 -9.67
CA PHE A 375 -4.00 -0.15 -8.93
C PHE A 375 -3.81 -1.46 -9.70
N ALA A 376 -2.70 -1.60 -10.42
CA ALA A 376 -2.45 -2.70 -11.36
C ALA A 376 -1.04 -3.29 -11.21
N GLY A 377 -0.94 -4.60 -11.45
CA GLY A 377 0.29 -5.36 -11.47
C GLY A 377 0.46 -6.13 -12.77
N ILE A 378 1.69 -6.20 -13.26
CA ILE A 378 2.10 -7.02 -14.40
C ILE A 378 3.13 -8.02 -13.89
N GLU A 379 2.77 -9.29 -13.81
CA GLU A 379 3.71 -10.33 -13.41
C GLU A 379 4.51 -10.83 -14.60
N ILE A 380 5.84 -10.84 -14.46
CA ILE A 380 6.75 -11.19 -15.54
C ILE A 380 7.31 -12.59 -15.27
N VAL A 381 7.25 -13.44 -16.28
CA VAL A 381 7.66 -14.85 -16.20
C VAL A 381 8.60 -15.20 -17.35
N LYS A 382 9.41 -16.23 -17.18
CA LYS A 382 10.22 -16.80 -18.27
C LYS A 382 9.32 -17.54 -19.28
N ASP A 383 8.32 -18.24 -18.77
CA ASP A 383 7.38 -19.02 -19.56
C ASP A 383 6.00 -19.04 -18.90
N ARG A 384 4.96 -18.80 -19.68
CA ARG A 384 3.56 -18.74 -19.20
C ARG A 384 3.00 -20.09 -18.75
N ALA A 385 3.46 -21.18 -19.33
CA ALA A 385 2.93 -22.51 -19.02
C ALA A 385 3.47 -22.99 -17.67
N THR A 386 4.74 -22.77 -17.41
CA THR A 386 5.39 -23.13 -16.14
C THR A 386 5.17 -22.06 -15.07
N LYS A 387 4.85 -20.81 -15.47
CA LYS A 387 4.77 -19.62 -14.60
C LYS A 387 6.07 -19.34 -13.85
N GLU A 388 7.22 -19.81 -14.36
CA GLU A 388 8.52 -19.56 -13.74
C GLU A 388 8.80 -18.06 -13.70
N PRO A 389 9.04 -17.47 -12.51
CA PRO A 389 9.31 -16.05 -12.38
C PRO A 389 10.58 -15.66 -13.14
N ILE A 390 10.58 -14.46 -13.74
CA ILE A 390 11.81 -13.91 -14.31
C ILE A 390 12.75 -13.43 -13.20
N ALA A 391 14.04 -13.37 -13.50
CA ALA A 391 15.02 -12.83 -12.55
C ALA A 391 14.71 -11.36 -12.18
N GLU A 392 14.93 -10.98 -10.93
CA GLU A 392 14.68 -9.61 -10.44
C GLU A 392 15.46 -8.56 -11.23
N ALA A 393 16.68 -8.87 -11.69
CA ALA A 393 17.50 -7.99 -12.53
C ALA A 393 16.78 -7.56 -13.82
N VAL A 394 16.03 -8.48 -14.46
CA VAL A 394 15.23 -8.14 -15.66
C VAL A 394 14.08 -7.21 -15.33
N ALA A 395 13.40 -7.42 -14.19
CA ALA A 395 12.36 -6.51 -13.73
C ALA A 395 12.93 -5.12 -13.40
N ASN A 396 14.15 -5.03 -12.85
CA ASN A 396 14.86 -3.76 -12.64
C ASN A 396 15.15 -3.06 -13.97
N ALA A 397 15.68 -3.79 -14.96
CA ALA A 397 15.94 -3.25 -16.30
C ALA A 397 14.67 -2.69 -16.96
N MET A 398 13.52 -3.34 -16.77
CA MET A 398 12.23 -2.85 -17.28
C MET A 398 11.79 -1.55 -16.60
N VAL A 399 11.97 -1.40 -15.28
CA VAL A 399 11.69 -0.15 -14.57
C VAL A 399 12.58 0.97 -15.12
N GLY A 400 13.89 0.70 -15.32
CA GLY A 400 14.82 1.63 -15.93
C GLY A 400 14.43 2.04 -17.36
N ALA A 401 14.04 1.07 -18.21
CA ALA A 401 13.60 1.34 -19.56
C ALA A 401 12.31 2.17 -19.63
N ALA A 402 11.36 1.91 -18.74
CA ALA A 402 10.15 2.73 -18.61
C ALA A 402 10.48 4.18 -18.20
N LYS A 403 11.41 4.38 -17.24
CA LYS A 403 11.91 5.70 -16.84
C LYS A 403 12.57 6.42 -18.02
N GLN A 404 13.37 5.73 -18.82
CA GLN A 404 13.97 6.30 -20.04
C GLN A 404 12.89 6.72 -21.06
N ALA A 405 11.80 5.94 -21.16
CA ALA A 405 10.64 6.29 -21.97
C ALA A 405 9.78 7.43 -21.39
N GLY A 406 10.11 7.94 -20.19
CA GLY A 406 9.43 9.06 -19.57
C GLY A 406 8.32 8.68 -18.57
N VAL A 407 8.19 7.41 -18.21
CA VAL A 407 7.17 6.90 -17.29
C VAL A 407 7.82 6.26 -16.06
N LEU A 408 7.46 6.73 -14.87
CA LEU A 408 7.89 6.11 -13.62
C LEU A 408 6.92 4.99 -13.23
N ILE A 409 7.43 3.78 -13.14
CA ILE A 409 6.69 2.61 -12.66
C ILE A 409 7.43 1.98 -11.47
N GLY A 410 6.72 1.22 -10.66
CA GLY A 410 7.32 0.45 -9.57
C GLY A 410 7.43 -1.03 -9.90
N LYS A 411 8.01 -1.78 -8.96
CA LYS A 411 7.98 -3.25 -8.95
C LYS A 411 7.86 -3.78 -7.53
N THR A 412 7.52 -5.04 -7.35
CA THR A 412 7.69 -5.74 -6.07
C THR A 412 9.17 -5.80 -5.73
N SER A 413 9.53 -5.42 -4.52
CA SER A 413 10.91 -5.39 -4.04
C SER A 413 10.97 -5.72 -2.55
N ARG A 414 11.99 -6.49 -2.16
CA ARG A 414 12.19 -6.88 -0.75
C ARG A 414 10.94 -7.52 -0.13
N SER A 415 10.16 -8.25 -0.92
CA SER A 415 8.92 -8.91 -0.50
C SER A 415 9.11 -10.42 -0.38
N PHE A 416 9.09 -11.10 -1.52
CA PHE A 416 9.42 -12.51 -1.67
C PHE A 416 10.47 -12.63 -2.78
N ARG A 417 11.64 -13.15 -2.48
CA ARG A 417 12.76 -13.20 -3.44
C ARG A 417 12.37 -13.86 -4.75
N GLU A 418 11.57 -14.92 -4.69
CA GLU A 418 11.11 -15.66 -5.86
C GLU A 418 10.07 -14.89 -6.69
N PHE A 419 9.42 -13.86 -6.12
CA PHE A 419 8.31 -13.12 -6.74
C PHE A 419 8.54 -11.60 -6.79
N ASN A 420 9.79 -11.13 -6.76
CA ASN A 420 10.14 -9.75 -7.03
C ASN A 420 10.12 -9.44 -8.55
N ASN A 421 9.14 -9.99 -9.24
CA ASN A 421 8.96 -9.98 -10.69
C ASN A 421 7.64 -9.32 -11.14
N THR A 422 6.94 -8.61 -10.26
CA THR A 422 5.69 -7.92 -10.60
C THR A 422 5.95 -6.42 -10.72
N LEU A 423 5.77 -5.85 -11.93
CA LEU A 423 5.73 -4.40 -12.12
C LEU A 423 4.44 -3.86 -11.51
N THR A 424 4.52 -2.72 -10.84
CA THR A 424 3.39 -2.13 -10.11
C THR A 424 3.05 -0.75 -10.66
N LEU A 425 1.76 -0.48 -10.81
CA LEU A 425 1.19 0.74 -11.35
C LEU A 425 0.11 1.26 -10.43
N CYS A 426 0.21 2.53 -10.10
CA CYS A 426 -0.69 3.19 -9.18
C CYS A 426 -0.77 4.69 -9.50
N PRO A 427 -1.16 5.09 -10.73
CA PRO A 427 -1.24 6.49 -11.11
C PRO A 427 -2.26 7.24 -10.27
N ALA A 428 -2.13 8.56 -10.16
CA ALA A 428 -3.07 9.38 -9.40
C ALA A 428 -4.49 9.29 -9.95
N LEU A 429 -5.50 9.47 -9.09
CA LEU A 429 -6.93 9.36 -9.44
C LEU A 429 -7.38 10.38 -10.49
N ILE A 430 -6.60 11.42 -10.71
CA ILE A 430 -6.83 12.47 -11.71
C ILE A 430 -6.37 12.10 -13.12
N ALA A 431 -5.85 10.89 -13.32
CA ALA A 431 -5.36 10.42 -14.61
C ALA A 431 -6.40 10.64 -15.72
N THR A 432 -5.94 11.11 -16.85
CA THR A 432 -6.73 11.24 -18.09
C THR A 432 -6.53 10.04 -19.00
N GLU A 433 -7.36 9.91 -20.03
CA GLU A 433 -7.18 8.87 -21.05
C GLU A 433 -5.79 8.96 -21.72
N ALA A 434 -5.32 10.19 -21.98
CA ALA A 434 -3.99 10.42 -22.56
C ALA A 434 -2.86 9.98 -21.62
N ASP A 435 -3.00 10.21 -20.31
CA ASP A 435 -2.00 9.75 -19.35
C ASP A 435 -1.95 8.22 -19.30
N ILE A 436 -3.11 7.55 -19.33
CA ILE A 436 -3.16 6.08 -19.35
C ILE A 436 -2.53 5.52 -20.63
N ASP A 437 -2.83 6.12 -21.79
CA ASP A 437 -2.24 5.69 -23.07
C ASP A 437 -0.73 5.89 -23.09
N GLU A 438 -0.23 6.99 -22.53
CA GLU A 438 1.20 7.25 -22.37
C GLU A 438 1.86 6.21 -21.44
N ILE A 439 1.21 5.84 -20.32
CA ILE A 439 1.71 4.78 -19.43
C ILE A 439 1.83 3.46 -20.17
N VAL A 440 0.76 3.04 -20.88
CA VAL A 440 0.76 1.78 -21.63
C VAL A 440 1.83 1.77 -22.73
N ALA A 441 1.96 2.87 -23.47
CA ALA A 441 2.99 3.01 -24.51
C ALA A 441 4.41 2.99 -23.94
N GLY A 442 4.65 3.62 -22.79
CA GLY A 442 5.94 3.59 -22.09
C GLY A 442 6.33 2.19 -21.65
N ILE A 443 5.36 1.43 -21.16
CA ILE A 443 5.54 0.02 -20.78
C ILE A 443 5.79 -0.86 -22.01
N ASP A 444 5.01 -0.71 -23.10
CA ASP A 444 5.22 -1.43 -24.36
C ASP A 444 6.66 -1.23 -24.87
N LYS A 445 7.13 0.02 -24.83
CA LYS A 445 8.51 0.37 -25.21
C LYS A 445 9.53 -0.27 -24.28
N ALA A 446 9.29 -0.30 -22.96
CA ALA A 446 10.21 -0.93 -22.02
C ALA A 446 10.35 -2.43 -22.29
N PHE A 447 9.22 -3.13 -22.52
CA PHE A 447 9.25 -4.55 -22.88
C PHE A 447 9.98 -4.79 -24.20
N THR A 448 9.74 -3.98 -25.23
CA THR A 448 10.46 -4.09 -26.52
C THR A 448 11.94 -3.91 -26.34
N THR A 449 12.37 -2.86 -25.61
CA THR A 449 13.79 -2.57 -25.36
C THR A 449 14.49 -3.74 -24.65
N VAL A 450 13.86 -4.35 -23.65
CA VAL A 450 14.45 -5.46 -22.89
C VAL A 450 14.50 -6.74 -23.72
N ASN A 451 13.48 -7.03 -24.55
CA ASN A 451 13.47 -8.20 -25.43
C ASN A 451 14.53 -8.11 -26.55
N ASP A 452 14.75 -6.91 -27.13
CA ASP A 452 15.75 -6.69 -28.18
C ASP A 452 17.19 -6.97 -27.67
N PHE A 453 17.44 -6.81 -26.39
CA PHE A 453 18.72 -7.19 -25.79
C PHE A 453 18.91 -8.70 -25.70
N ASP A 454 17.85 -9.49 -25.58
CA ASP A 454 17.92 -10.96 -25.43
C ASP A 454 18.14 -11.67 -26.79
N GLU A 455 17.63 -11.11 -27.91
CA GLU A 455 17.73 -11.69 -29.25
C GLU A 455 19.05 -11.37 -29.98
N GLY A 456 19.81 -10.38 -29.53
CA GLY A 456 21.01 -9.86 -30.23
C GLY A 456 22.36 -10.32 -29.70
N SER A 457 22.43 -11.10 -28.64
CA SER A 457 23.71 -11.45 -28.00
C SER A 457 23.88 -12.95 -27.75
N GLU A 458 24.71 -13.60 -28.58
CA GLU A 458 25.46 -14.79 -28.16
C GLU A 458 26.42 -14.38 -27.04
N GLY A 459 25.92 -13.96 -25.89
CA GLY A 459 26.79 -13.59 -24.80
C GLY A 459 26.29 -12.57 -23.79
N PHE A 460 24.97 -12.28 -23.73
CA PHE A 460 24.44 -11.54 -22.60
C PHE A 460 24.07 -12.54 -21.48
N GLY A 461 25.11 -13.06 -20.86
CA GLY A 461 25.00 -13.73 -19.58
C GLY A 461 24.46 -12.73 -18.54
N ILE A 462 23.87 -13.27 -17.50
CA ILE A 462 23.39 -12.61 -16.29
C ILE A 462 24.33 -11.49 -15.79
N GLU A 463 25.64 -11.56 -16.08
CA GLU A 463 26.68 -10.58 -15.75
C GLU A 463 26.51 -9.20 -16.43
N ASN A 464 25.99 -9.14 -17.66
CA ASN A 464 25.81 -7.85 -18.35
C ASN A 464 24.41 -7.24 -18.09
N ALA A 465 23.43 -8.05 -17.68
CA ALA A 465 22.16 -7.54 -17.13
C ALA A 465 22.38 -6.94 -15.74
N GLU A 466 23.39 -7.43 -15.00
CA GLU A 466 23.87 -6.83 -13.75
C GLU A 466 24.58 -5.50 -14.02
N GLU A 467 25.44 -5.36 -15.06
CA GLU A 467 26.09 -4.08 -15.41
C GLU A 467 25.12 -3.07 -16.04
N ALA A 468 24.23 -3.47 -16.93
CA ALA A 468 23.17 -2.59 -17.47
C ALA A 468 22.07 -2.31 -16.44
N GLY A 469 21.82 -3.24 -15.52
CA GLY A 469 20.99 -3.09 -14.35
C GLY A 469 21.67 -2.23 -13.28
N GLU A 470 22.99 -2.25 -13.15
CA GLU A 470 23.75 -1.35 -12.27
C GLU A 470 23.77 0.08 -12.81
N GLU A 471 23.92 0.32 -14.12
CA GLU A 471 23.84 1.69 -14.68
C GLU A 471 22.41 2.24 -14.80
N ALA A 472 21.40 1.40 -15.10
CA ALA A 472 20.00 1.83 -15.19
C ALA A 472 19.21 1.59 -13.89
N GLY A 473 19.59 0.61 -13.10
CA GLY A 473 18.89 0.16 -11.90
C GLY A 473 19.36 0.81 -10.61
N ALA A 474 20.57 1.33 -10.54
CA ALA A 474 21.01 2.13 -9.39
C ALA A 474 20.11 3.36 -9.20
N ASP A 475 19.63 3.96 -10.31
CA ASP A 475 18.75 5.13 -10.27
C ASP A 475 17.24 4.80 -10.05
N ALA A 476 16.78 3.59 -10.33
CA ALA A 476 15.35 3.31 -10.34
C ALA A 476 14.89 2.23 -9.34
N ALA A 477 15.74 1.26 -9.00
CA ALA A 477 15.36 0.14 -8.13
C ALA A 477 15.48 0.46 -6.63
N ASP A 478 16.33 1.40 -6.25
CA ASP A 478 16.57 1.75 -4.85
C ASP A 478 15.69 2.92 -4.34
N SER A 479 14.84 3.50 -5.18
CA SER A 479 13.94 4.60 -4.78
C SER A 479 12.50 4.18 -4.45
N PHE A 480 12.20 2.87 -4.37
CA PHE A 480 10.85 2.40 -4.03
C PHE A 480 10.81 1.29 -2.97
#